data_dda26788855d058a0c661c12e53bd0bd
#
_entry.id   dda26788855d058a0c661c12e53bd0bd
#
_cell.length_a   1.000
_cell.length_b   1.000
_cell.length_c   1.000
_cell.angle_alpha   90.00
_cell.angle_beta   90.00
_cell.angle_gamma   90.00
#
_symmetry.space_group_name_H-M   'P 1'
#
loop_
_entity.id
_entity.type
_entity.pdbx_description
1 polymer ?
#
loop_
_entity_poly.entity_id
_entity_poly.type
_entity_poly.pdbx_seq_one_letter_code
_entity_poly.pdbx_strand_id
1 'polypeptide(L)'
;MSTKRDSYHHGALREALLEAAEKIVRRDGLNALTLRAVARAAGVSHAAPAHHFKDLSALLTELAIVGFRRFRADMERAAAEPDRKRWFAAHAYVSFAAENPGLFLIMFRSENLDSKNANLEEERASAFKALASERGVDASHPSFEQLGFLTASWALAHGFAMLYIDGRLKRILRQVPAGTTAFDLLDATFGSLNKR
;
A
#
# COMPACT_ATOMS: atom_id res chain seq x y z
N MET A 1 -30.01 27.41 5.90
CA MET A 1 -29.94 26.16 6.69
C MET A 1 -29.65 25.01 5.72
N SER A 2 -28.39 24.78 5.37
CA SER A 2 -27.96 23.62 4.57
C SER A 2 -27.88 22.44 5.52
N THR A 3 -28.65 21.40 5.24
CA THR A 3 -29.00 20.38 6.21
C THR A 3 -27.93 19.28 6.31
N LYS A 4 -27.73 18.74 7.50
CA LYS A 4 -26.94 17.56 7.87
C LYS A 4 -27.10 16.37 6.88
N ARG A 5 -28.14 16.38 6.05
CA ARG A 5 -28.49 15.42 5.01
C ARG A 5 -27.58 15.54 3.77
N ASP A 6 -27.21 16.77 3.34
CA ASP A 6 -26.35 16.99 2.17
C ASP A 6 -24.90 16.57 2.45
N SER A 7 -24.41 16.79 3.66
CA SER A 7 -23.08 16.35 4.10
C SER A 7 -22.93 14.83 4.11
N TYR A 8 -23.98 14.10 4.51
CA TYR A 8 -23.99 12.63 4.53
C TYR A 8 -23.95 12.03 3.11
N HIS A 9 -24.69 12.64 2.16
CA HIS A 9 -24.69 12.21 0.76
C HIS A 9 -23.36 12.49 0.06
N HIS A 10 -22.69 13.61 0.39
CA HIS A 10 -21.38 13.93 -0.18
C HIS A 10 -20.29 12.94 0.28
N GLY A 11 -20.29 12.54 1.55
CA GLY A 11 -19.35 11.53 2.07
C GLY A 11 -19.53 10.18 1.39
N ALA A 12 -20.78 9.71 1.32
CA ALA A 12 -21.10 8.41 0.71
C ALA A 12 -20.75 8.35 -0.78
N LEU A 13 -20.95 9.44 -1.53
CA LEU A 13 -20.58 9.49 -2.94
C LEU A 13 -19.05 9.48 -3.14
N ARG A 14 -18.31 10.22 -2.30
CA ARG A 14 -16.84 10.21 -2.35
C ARG A 14 -16.28 8.82 -2.10
N GLU A 15 -16.80 8.11 -1.11
CA GLU A 15 -16.41 6.72 -0.82
C GLU A 15 -16.74 5.78 -1.98
N ALA A 16 -17.94 5.88 -2.55
CA ALA A 16 -18.34 5.09 -3.72
C ALA A 16 -17.43 5.31 -4.93
N LEU A 17 -16.97 6.55 -5.16
CA LEU A 17 -16.01 6.87 -6.22
C LEU A 17 -14.63 6.25 -5.95
N LEU A 18 -14.14 6.27 -4.71
CA LEU A 18 -12.89 5.62 -4.33
C LEU A 18 -12.97 4.10 -4.49
N GLU A 19 -14.06 3.47 -4.06
CA GLU A 19 -14.28 2.04 -4.28
C GLU A 19 -14.35 1.67 -5.75
N ALA A 20 -15.05 2.47 -6.57
CA ALA A 20 -15.11 2.27 -8.01
C ALA A 20 -13.72 2.38 -8.66
N ALA A 21 -12.92 3.36 -8.24
CA ALA A 21 -11.55 3.53 -8.70
C ALA A 21 -10.67 2.35 -8.33
N GLU A 22 -10.75 1.86 -7.09
CA GLU A 22 -10.02 0.68 -6.63
C GLU A 22 -10.40 -0.58 -7.42
N LYS A 23 -11.70 -0.78 -7.70
CA LYS A 23 -12.20 -1.90 -8.53
C LYS A 23 -11.63 -1.84 -9.95
N ILE A 24 -11.55 -0.65 -10.56
CA ILE A 24 -10.95 -0.45 -11.89
C ILE A 24 -9.47 -0.83 -11.85
N VAL A 25 -8.71 -0.30 -10.90
CA VAL A 25 -7.27 -0.56 -10.80
C VAL A 25 -6.99 -2.05 -10.57
N ARG A 26 -7.80 -2.72 -9.76
CA ARG A 26 -7.67 -4.16 -9.47
C ARG A 26 -7.94 -5.01 -10.72
N ARG A 27 -8.97 -4.68 -11.50
CA ARG A 27 -9.41 -5.47 -12.64
C ARG A 27 -8.62 -5.16 -13.92
N ASP A 28 -8.42 -3.87 -14.20
CA ASP A 28 -7.98 -3.38 -15.51
C ASP A 28 -6.59 -2.71 -15.45
N GLY A 29 -6.02 -2.56 -14.24
CA GLY A 29 -4.75 -1.89 -14.00
C GLY A 29 -4.86 -0.36 -13.95
N LEU A 30 -3.75 0.28 -13.54
CA LEU A 30 -3.69 1.73 -13.32
C LEU A 30 -3.96 2.55 -14.59
N ASN A 31 -3.52 2.06 -15.75
CA ASN A 31 -3.70 2.77 -17.03
C ASN A 31 -5.17 2.92 -17.46
N ALA A 32 -6.07 2.08 -16.94
CA ALA A 32 -7.50 2.18 -17.21
C ALA A 32 -8.23 3.22 -16.31
N LEU A 33 -7.53 3.76 -15.29
CA LEU A 33 -8.12 4.67 -14.34
C LEU A 33 -8.23 6.08 -14.92
N THR A 34 -9.47 6.55 -15.05
CA THR A 34 -9.81 7.93 -15.42
C THR A 34 -11.03 8.38 -14.63
N LEU A 35 -11.21 9.68 -14.39
CA LEU A 35 -12.40 10.19 -13.71
C LEU A 35 -13.70 9.77 -14.42
N ARG A 36 -13.70 9.69 -15.75
CA ARG A 36 -14.86 9.21 -16.54
C ARG A 36 -15.15 7.72 -16.31
N ALA A 37 -14.10 6.89 -16.26
CA ALA A 37 -14.25 5.46 -15.97
C ALA A 37 -14.79 5.25 -14.56
N VAL A 38 -14.32 6.04 -13.59
CA VAL A 38 -14.79 6.01 -12.20
C VAL A 38 -16.26 6.43 -12.10
N ALA A 39 -16.68 7.54 -12.74
CA ALA A 39 -18.07 7.96 -12.78
C ALA A 39 -18.98 6.86 -13.32
N ARG A 40 -18.61 6.25 -14.45
CA ARG A 40 -19.35 5.16 -15.07
C ARG A 40 -19.44 3.94 -14.16
N ALA A 41 -18.34 3.56 -13.51
CA ALA A 41 -18.30 2.40 -12.61
C ALA A 41 -19.11 2.63 -11.33
N ALA A 42 -19.16 3.87 -10.85
CA ALA A 42 -19.97 4.27 -9.70
C ALA A 42 -21.47 4.52 -10.05
N GLY A 43 -21.84 4.46 -11.34
CA GLY A 43 -23.23 4.69 -11.76
C GLY A 43 -23.71 6.14 -11.62
N VAL A 44 -22.78 7.11 -11.72
CA VAL A 44 -23.08 8.53 -11.54
C VAL A 44 -22.79 9.35 -12.79
N SER A 45 -23.23 10.62 -12.81
CA SER A 45 -22.95 11.51 -13.93
C SER A 45 -21.45 11.73 -14.13
N HIS A 46 -21.00 11.99 -15.36
CA HIS A 46 -19.59 12.25 -15.66
C HIS A 46 -19.02 13.48 -14.95
N ALA A 47 -19.88 14.43 -14.53
CA ALA A 47 -19.48 15.61 -13.77
C ALA A 47 -19.30 15.34 -12.27
N ALA A 48 -19.92 14.29 -11.72
CA ALA A 48 -19.93 14.02 -10.29
C ALA A 48 -18.51 13.87 -9.66
N PRO A 49 -17.53 13.16 -10.27
CA PRO A 49 -16.21 13.08 -9.70
C PRO A 49 -15.50 14.43 -9.56
N ALA A 50 -15.73 15.39 -10.47
CA ALA A 50 -15.09 16.70 -10.44
C ALA A 50 -15.51 17.55 -9.22
N HIS A 51 -16.62 17.24 -8.58
CA HIS A 51 -17.03 17.87 -7.32
C HIS A 51 -16.26 17.34 -6.10
N HIS A 52 -15.59 16.19 -6.22
CA HIS A 52 -14.86 15.53 -5.14
C HIS A 52 -13.35 15.49 -5.38
N PHE A 53 -12.93 15.41 -6.64
CA PHE A 53 -11.53 15.31 -7.03
C PHE A 53 -11.24 16.29 -8.15
N LYS A 54 -10.39 17.26 -7.89
CA LYS A 54 -10.00 18.32 -8.84
C LYS A 54 -9.53 17.72 -10.19
N ASP A 55 -8.77 16.62 -10.11
CA ASP A 55 -8.18 15.93 -11.23
C ASP A 55 -7.87 14.47 -10.85
N LEU A 56 -7.26 13.73 -11.77
CA LEU A 56 -6.85 12.34 -11.54
C LEU A 56 -5.78 12.24 -10.45
N SER A 57 -4.89 13.22 -10.34
CA SER A 57 -3.85 13.28 -9.31
C SER A 57 -4.47 13.32 -7.92
N ALA A 58 -5.50 14.14 -7.70
CA ALA A 58 -6.23 14.21 -6.44
C ALA A 58 -6.89 12.86 -6.10
N LEU A 59 -7.49 12.18 -7.07
CA LEU A 59 -8.07 10.84 -6.86
C LEU A 59 -6.99 9.81 -6.50
N LEU A 60 -5.86 9.81 -7.22
CA LEU A 60 -4.74 8.90 -6.94
C LEU A 60 -4.14 9.16 -5.56
N THR A 61 -4.03 10.42 -5.16
CA THR A 61 -3.54 10.81 -3.83
C THR A 61 -4.43 10.25 -2.72
N GLU A 62 -5.75 10.34 -2.90
CA GLU A 62 -6.69 9.75 -1.93
C GLU A 62 -6.64 8.22 -1.89
N LEU A 63 -6.46 7.57 -3.04
CA LEU A 63 -6.24 6.11 -3.08
C LEU A 63 -4.93 5.72 -2.38
N ALA A 64 -3.87 6.50 -2.54
CA ALA A 64 -2.61 6.28 -1.83
C ALA A 64 -2.79 6.42 -0.31
N ILE A 65 -3.53 7.44 0.15
CA ILE A 65 -3.89 7.63 1.57
C ILE A 65 -4.63 6.40 2.11
N VAL A 66 -5.65 5.92 1.39
CA VAL A 66 -6.37 4.69 1.76
C VAL A 66 -5.42 3.50 1.81
N GLY A 67 -4.52 3.38 0.84
CA GLY A 67 -3.52 2.33 0.79
C GLY A 67 -2.59 2.35 2.00
N PHE A 68 -2.02 3.50 2.35
CA PHE A 68 -1.14 3.64 3.52
C PHE A 68 -1.85 3.35 4.84
N ARG A 69 -3.11 3.77 5.00
CA ARG A 69 -3.93 3.44 6.19
C ARG A 69 -4.14 1.95 6.35
N ARG A 70 -4.54 1.26 5.27
CA ARG A 70 -4.72 -0.19 5.29
C ARG A 70 -3.41 -0.92 5.55
N PHE A 71 -2.35 -0.50 4.86
CA PHE A 71 -1.02 -1.06 5.06
C PHE A 71 -0.57 -0.96 6.53
N ARG A 72 -0.72 0.22 7.14
CA ARG A 72 -0.40 0.43 8.56
C ARG A 72 -1.23 -0.49 9.46
N ALA A 73 -2.54 -0.58 9.23
CA ALA A 73 -3.42 -1.45 10.01
C ALA A 73 -3.03 -2.94 9.88
N ASP A 74 -2.60 -3.39 8.70
CA ASP A 74 -2.12 -4.77 8.50
C ASP A 74 -0.80 -5.03 9.22
N MET A 75 0.12 -4.05 9.21
CA MET A 75 1.37 -4.12 9.98
C MET A 75 1.11 -4.19 11.49
N GLU A 76 0.25 -3.31 12.02
CA GLU A 76 -0.12 -3.28 13.44
C GLU A 76 -0.80 -4.59 13.87
N ARG A 77 -1.67 -5.15 13.01
CA ARG A 77 -2.33 -6.44 13.28
C ARG A 77 -1.31 -7.58 13.32
N ALA A 78 -0.39 -7.64 12.35
CA ALA A 78 0.66 -8.65 12.32
C ALA A 78 1.59 -8.56 13.53
N ALA A 79 1.84 -7.35 14.04
CA ALA A 79 2.64 -7.11 15.24
C ALA A 79 1.95 -7.59 16.53
N ALA A 80 0.63 -7.52 16.57
CA ALA A 80 -0.17 -7.93 17.72
C ALA A 80 -0.34 -9.46 17.84
N GLU A 81 0.01 -10.24 16.81
CA GLU A 81 -0.11 -11.70 16.83
C GLU A 81 0.81 -12.31 17.91
N PRO A 82 0.28 -13.14 18.86
CA PRO A 82 1.07 -13.72 19.95
C PRO A 82 2.23 -14.61 19.47
N ASP A 83 1.97 -15.39 18.42
CA ASP A 83 2.92 -16.36 17.84
C ASP A 83 3.56 -15.83 16.53
N ARG A 84 3.77 -14.50 16.45
CA ARG A 84 4.31 -13.88 15.25
C ARG A 84 5.66 -14.46 14.85
N LYS A 85 5.79 -14.77 13.58
CA LYS A 85 7.04 -15.27 12.99
C LYS A 85 8.14 -14.19 13.06
N ARG A 86 9.40 -14.64 13.03
CA ARG A 86 10.56 -13.75 13.09
C ARG A 86 10.53 -12.59 12.07
N TRP A 87 9.97 -12.85 10.88
CA TRP A 87 9.91 -11.88 9.79
C TRP A 87 8.49 -11.39 9.51
N PHE A 88 7.63 -11.36 10.54
CA PHE A 88 6.21 -11.04 10.39
C PHE A 88 5.96 -9.70 9.67
N ALA A 89 6.80 -8.68 9.91
CA ALA A 89 6.69 -7.39 9.24
C ALA A 89 6.93 -7.49 7.71
N ALA A 90 7.93 -8.29 7.30
CA ALA A 90 8.18 -8.56 5.88
C ALA A 90 7.03 -9.38 5.27
N HIS A 91 6.50 -10.35 6.01
CA HIS A 91 5.32 -11.12 5.59
C HIS A 91 4.12 -10.19 5.40
N ALA A 92 3.79 -9.35 6.37
CA ALA A 92 2.67 -8.39 6.27
C ALA A 92 2.85 -7.43 5.08
N TYR A 93 4.07 -6.94 4.87
CA TYR A 93 4.41 -6.08 3.73
C TYR A 93 4.13 -6.76 2.39
N VAL A 94 4.63 -7.98 2.21
CA VAL A 94 4.48 -8.74 0.95
C VAL A 94 3.04 -9.21 0.76
N SER A 95 2.34 -9.62 1.84
CA SER A 95 0.93 -9.99 1.80
C SER A 95 0.06 -8.82 1.35
N PHE A 96 0.26 -7.62 1.94
CA PHE A 96 -0.46 -6.42 1.52
C PHE A 96 -0.28 -6.14 0.03
N ALA A 97 0.96 -6.21 -0.45
CA ALA A 97 1.29 -5.99 -1.86
C ALA A 97 0.64 -7.04 -2.78
N ALA A 98 0.59 -8.31 -2.36
CA ALA A 98 -0.03 -9.40 -3.09
C ALA A 98 -1.56 -9.28 -3.16
N GLU A 99 -2.19 -8.87 -2.05
CA GLU A 99 -3.65 -8.72 -1.94
C GLU A 99 -4.15 -7.42 -2.58
N ASN A 100 -3.32 -6.36 -2.57
CA ASN A 100 -3.66 -5.02 -3.04
C ASN A 100 -2.66 -4.48 -4.09
N PRO A 101 -2.33 -5.23 -5.17
CA PRO A 101 -1.25 -4.85 -6.08
C PRO A 101 -1.47 -3.48 -6.73
N GLY A 102 -2.71 -3.14 -7.05
CA GLY A 102 -3.05 -1.85 -7.64
C GLY A 102 -2.82 -0.67 -6.68
N LEU A 103 -3.29 -0.80 -5.43
CA LEU A 103 -3.04 0.22 -4.39
C LEU A 103 -1.53 0.33 -4.09
N PHE A 104 -0.85 -0.80 -3.97
CA PHE A 104 0.59 -0.84 -3.73
C PHE A 104 1.36 -0.08 -4.81
N LEU A 105 1.03 -0.27 -6.08
CA LEU A 105 1.66 0.46 -7.18
C LEU A 105 1.35 1.96 -7.13
N ILE A 106 0.13 2.37 -6.77
CA ILE A 106 -0.24 3.78 -6.60
C ILE A 106 0.59 4.39 -5.46
N MET A 107 0.69 3.73 -4.31
CA MET A 107 1.41 4.22 -3.13
C MET A 107 2.89 4.52 -3.42
N PHE A 108 3.56 3.66 -4.21
CA PHE A 108 5.01 3.67 -4.36
C PHE A 108 5.54 4.02 -5.75
N ARG A 109 4.69 4.02 -6.78
CA ARG A 109 5.11 4.30 -8.17
C ARG A 109 4.41 5.47 -8.85
N SER A 110 3.41 6.07 -8.21
CA SER A 110 2.69 7.15 -8.87
C SER A 110 3.45 8.46 -8.76
N GLU A 111 4.05 8.88 -9.87
CA GLU A 111 4.66 10.21 -10.03
C GLU A 111 3.60 11.33 -10.04
N ASN A 112 2.32 10.96 -10.16
CA ASN A 112 1.18 11.88 -10.25
C ASN A 112 0.50 12.12 -8.89
N LEU A 113 1.11 11.75 -7.76
CA LEU A 113 0.57 12.08 -6.44
C LEU A 113 0.88 13.53 -6.09
N ASP A 114 -0.05 14.18 -5.41
CA ASP A 114 0.21 15.51 -4.82
C ASP A 114 1.13 15.36 -3.61
N SER A 115 2.43 15.56 -3.83
CA SER A 115 3.46 15.50 -2.79
C SER A 115 3.35 16.57 -1.71
N LYS A 116 2.48 17.59 -1.90
CA LYS A 116 2.21 18.64 -0.91
C LYS A 116 0.97 18.35 -0.07
N ASN A 117 0.28 17.25 -0.33
CA ASN A 117 -0.89 16.86 0.44
C ASN A 117 -0.49 16.42 1.85
N ALA A 118 -0.89 17.21 2.85
CA ALA A 118 -0.50 16.99 4.24
C ALA A 118 -0.98 15.62 4.78
N ASN A 119 -2.19 15.17 4.39
CA ASN A 119 -2.71 13.88 4.82
C ASN A 119 -1.90 12.72 4.24
N LEU A 120 -1.43 12.83 2.98
CA LEU A 120 -0.57 11.83 2.37
C LEU A 120 0.77 11.72 3.11
N GLU A 121 1.39 12.84 3.43
CA GLU A 121 2.65 12.86 4.17
C GLU A 121 2.48 12.33 5.60
N GLU A 122 1.38 12.65 6.27
CA GLU A 122 1.06 12.10 7.59
C GLU A 122 0.92 10.57 7.55
N GLU A 123 0.18 10.03 6.58
CA GLU A 123 -0.01 8.59 6.47
C GLU A 123 1.29 7.85 6.07
N ARG A 124 2.12 8.46 5.22
CA ARG A 124 3.47 7.94 4.91
C ARG A 124 4.35 7.89 6.15
N ALA A 125 4.37 8.98 6.92
CA ALA A 125 5.15 9.06 8.15
C ALA A 125 4.64 8.04 9.18
N SER A 126 3.33 7.86 9.31
CA SER A 126 2.72 6.89 10.21
C SER A 126 3.04 5.44 9.82
N ALA A 127 3.01 5.12 8.52
CA ALA A 127 3.42 3.82 8.01
C ALA A 127 4.92 3.54 8.25
N PHE A 128 5.77 4.55 8.07
CA PHE A 128 7.20 4.43 8.38
C PHE A 128 7.45 4.21 9.88
N LYS A 129 6.75 4.94 10.74
CA LYS A 129 6.83 4.74 12.21
C LYS A 129 6.44 3.32 12.61
N ALA A 130 5.37 2.77 12.04
CA ALA A 130 4.97 1.39 12.30
C ALA A 130 6.09 0.42 11.93
N LEU A 131 6.70 0.56 10.74
CA LEU A 131 7.84 -0.25 10.30
C LEU A 131 9.06 -0.12 11.21
N ALA A 132 9.38 1.09 11.70
CA ALA A 132 10.51 1.34 12.57
C ALA A 132 10.28 0.72 13.97
N SER A 133 9.09 0.90 14.53
CA SER A 133 8.69 0.35 15.83
C SER A 133 8.83 -1.17 15.87
N GLU A 134 8.45 -1.86 14.79
CA GLU A 134 8.58 -3.31 14.66
C GLU A 134 10.03 -3.80 14.69
N ARG A 135 10.98 -2.90 14.45
CA ARG A 135 12.43 -3.16 14.52
C ARG A 135 13.05 -2.64 15.81
N GLY A 136 12.23 -2.17 16.76
CA GLY A 136 12.70 -1.58 18.01
C GLY A 136 13.43 -0.24 17.82
N VAL A 137 13.15 0.46 16.71
CA VAL A 137 13.77 1.76 16.41
C VAL A 137 12.76 2.87 16.71
N ASP A 138 13.18 3.84 17.54
CA ASP A 138 12.43 5.08 17.70
C ASP A 138 12.54 5.92 16.42
N ALA A 139 11.46 5.98 15.65
CA ALA A 139 11.41 6.73 14.40
C ALA A 139 11.51 8.25 14.59
N SER A 140 11.40 8.77 15.81
CA SER A 140 11.51 10.21 16.09
C SER A 140 12.96 10.72 16.04
N HIS A 141 13.91 9.87 16.46
CA HIS A 141 15.33 10.22 16.54
C HIS A 141 16.23 9.02 16.18
N PRO A 142 16.11 8.46 14.97
CA PRO A 142 16.92 7.31 14.59
C PRO A 142 18.38 7.72 14.35
N SER A 143 19.35 6.89 14.76
CA SER A 143 20.73 7.05 14.36
C SER A 143 20.90 6.78 12.85
N PHE A 144 22.04 7.22 12.29
CA PHE A 144 22.36 6.96 10.88
C PHE A 144 22.41 5.45 10.57
N GLU A 145 22.96 4.65 11.48
CA GLU A 145 23.02 3.20 11.36
C GLU A 145 21.62 2.57 11.40
N GLN A 146 20.75 3.06 12.29
CA GLN A 146 19.34 2.62 12.35
C GLN A 146 18.59 2.98 11.07
N LEU A 147 18.81 4.18 10.51
CA LEU A 147 18.25 4.54 9.20
C LEU A 147 18.75 3.63 8.09
N GLY A 148 20.06 3.31 8.08
CA GLY A 148 20.64 2.34 7.14
C GLY A 148 19.98 0.96 7.24
N PHE A 149 19.80 0.45 8.46
CA PHE A 149 19.14 -0.82 8.71
C PHE A 149 17.66 -0.83 8.26
N LEU A 150 16.91 0.23 8.60
CA LEU A 150 15.52 0.37 8.18
C LEU A 150 15.41 0.45 6.65
N THR A 151 16.28 1.23 6.01
CA THR A 151 16.32 1.37 4.55
C THR A 151 16.64 0.04 3.87
N ALA A 152 17.62 -0.71 4.36
CA ALA A 152 17.97 -2.03 3.83
C ALA A 152 16.81 -3.03 3.97
N SER A 153 16.17 -3.07 5.14
CA SER A 153 15.02 -3.93 5.40
C SER A 153 13.85 -3.60 4.50
N TRP A 154 13.56 -2.29 4.34
CA TRP A 154 12.50 -1.82 3.46
C TRP A 154 12.81 -2.12 1.99
N ALA A 155 14.01 -1.80 1.51
CA ALA A 155 14.42 -2.08 0.14
C ALA A 155 14.28 -3.57 -0.21
N LEU A 156 14.64 -4.46 0.73
CA LEU A 156 14.52 -5.90 0.55
C LEU A 156 13.05 -6.34 0.47
N ALA A 157 12.21 -5.91 1.42
CA ALA A 157 10.79 -6.23 1.43
C ALA A 157 10.08 -5.68 0.17
N HIS A 158 10.38 -4.42 -0.19
CA HIS A 158 9.81 -3.76 -1.36
C HIS A 158 10.24 -4.43 -2.66
N GLY A 159 11.53 -4.70 -2.82
CA GLY A 159 12.06 -5.42 -3.98
C GLY A 159 11.43 -6.80 -4.12
N PHE A 160 11.28 -7.54 -3.02
CA PHE A 160 10.61 -8.84 -3.02
C PHE A 160 9.13 -8.72 -3.41
N ALA A 161 8.41 -7.76 -2.84
CA ALA A 161 7.00 -7.50 -3.18
C ALA A 161 6.83 -7.16 -4.68
N MET A 162 7.74 -6.35 -5.24
CA MET A 162 7.73 -6.03 -6.67
C MET A 162 7.98 -7.27 -7.54
N LEU A 163 8.97 -8.11 -7.18
CA LEU A 163 9.23 -9.36 -7.88
C LEU A 163 8.03 -10.31 -7.81
N TYR A 164 7.31 -10.30 -6.68
CA TYR A 164 6.10 -11.09 -6.49
C TYR A 164 4.97 -10.61 -7.42
N ILE A 165 4.64 -9.31 -7.38
CA ILE A 165 3.58 -8.70 -8.20
C ILE A 165 3.87 -8.88 -9.70
N ASP A 166 5.12 -8.68 -10.13
CA ASP A 166 5.56 -8.85 -11.51
C ASP A 166 5.58 -10.34 -11.95
N GLY A 167 5.31 -11.28 -11.03
CA GLY A 167 5.33 -12.72 -11.31
C GLY A 167 6.74 -13.30 -11.54
N ARG A 168 7.80 -12.52 -11.29
CA ARG A 168 9.19 -12.93 -11.55
C ARG A 168 9.66 -14.04 -10.61
N LEU A 169 9.09 -14.13 -9.41
CA LEU A 169 9.42 -15.21 -8.46
C LEU A 169 8.99 -16.60 -8.95
N LYS A 170 8.00 -16.68 -9.85
CA LYS A 170 7.56 -17.97 -10.42
C LYS A 170 8.70 -18.76 -11.07
N ARG A 171 9.67 -18.06 -11.70
CA ARG A 171 10.83 -18.71 -12.31
C ARG A 171 11.79 -19.28 -11.26
N ILE A 172 11.99 -18.57 -10.17
CA ILE A 172 12.86 -18.98 -9.06
C ILE A 172 12.24 -20.18 -8.33
N LEU A 173 10.93 -20.10 -8.04
CA LEU A 173 10.19 -21.15 -7.34
C LEU A 173 10.14 -22.49 -8.10
N ARG A 174 10.36 -22.48 -9.42
CA ARG A 174 10.52 -23.73 -10.19
C ARG A 174 11.87 -24.45 -9.97
N GLN A 175 12.83 -23.79 -9.33
CA GLN A 175 14.18 -24.30 -9.08
C GLN A 175 14.39 -24.80 -7.64
N VAL A 176 13.34 -24.72 -6.81
CA VAL A 176 13.35 -25.14 -5.41
C VAL A 176 12.44 -26.35 -5.22
N PRO A 177 12.55 -27.11 -4.09
CA PRO A 177 11.71 -28.27 -3.83
C PRO A 177 10.22 -28.00 -3.99
N ALA A 178 9.48 -28.99 -4.47
CA ALA A 178 8.03 -28.90 -4.61
C ALA A 178 7.38 -28.56 -3.25
N GLY A 179 6.39 -27.66 -3.27
CA GLY A 179 5.71 -27.18 -2.07
C GLY A 179 6.34 -25.93 -1.44
N THR A 180 7.53 -25.49 -1.90
CA THR A 180 8.11 -24.22 -1.44
C THR A 180 7.29 -23.05 -1.93
N THR A 181 6.87 -22.19 -1.00
CA THR A 181 6.08 -20.99 -1.27
C THR A 181 6.96 -19.75 -1.47
N ALA A 182 6.36 -18.67 -1.97
CA ALA A 182 7.06 -17.38 -2.02
C ALA A 182 7.42 -16.87 -0.63
N PHE A 183 6.63 -17.19 0.39
CA PHE A 183 6.90 -16.77 1.77
C PHE A 183 8.05 -17.58 2.41
N ASP A 184 8.22 -18.84 2.07
CA ASP A 184 9.41 -19.59 2.49
C ASP A 184 10.68 -19.02 1.85
N LEU A 185 10.58 -18.56 0.59
CA LEU A 185 11.67 -17.86 -0.07
C LEU A 185 11.94 -16.49 0.56
N LEU A 186 10.91 -15.77 1.01
CA LEU A 186 11.04 -14.52 1.76
C LEU A 186 11.80 -14.75 3.07
N ASP A 187 11.42 -15.77 3.83
CA ASP A 187 12.10 -16.14 5.08
C ASP A 187 13.59 -16.47 4.85
N ALA A 188 13.89 -17.23 3.80
CA ALA A 188 15.27 -17.53 3.43
C ALA A 188 16.05 -16.27 3.02
N THR A 189 15.39 -15.33 2.32
CA THR A 189 15.98 -14.06 1.88
C THR A 189 16.38 -13.21 3.09
N PHE A 190 15.45 -13.00 4.05
CA PHE A 190 15.74 -12.26 5.27
C PHE A 190 16.71 -13.01 6.21
N GLY A 191 16.64 -14.35 6.25
CA GLY A 191 17.56 -15.19 7.01
C GLY A 191 19.01 -15.10 6.54
N SER A 192 19.24 -14.83 5.27
CA SER A 192 20.59 -14.70 4.70
C SER A 192 21.35 -13.46 5.19
N LEU A 193 20.61 -12.38 5.58
CA LEU A 193 21.20 -11.15 6.11
C LEU A 193 21.79 -11.30 7.51
N ASN A 194 21.38 -12.32 8.27
CA ASN A 194 21.80 -12.54 9.65
C ASN A 194 22.91 -13.60 9.81
N LYS A 195 23.47 -14.10 8.71
CA LYS A 195 24.53 -15.10 8.71
C LYS A 195 25.95 -14.53 8.68
N ARG A 196 26.08 -13.20 8.98
CA ARG A 196 27.38 -12.53 9.11
C ARG A 196 27.65 -12.15 10.55
#